data_da9f79abdb2c21db9d85247ec8874c00
#
_entry.id   da9f79abdb2c21db9d85247ec8874c00
#
_cell.length_a   1.000
_cell.length_b   1.000
_cell.length_c   1.000
_cell.angle_alpha   90.00
_cell.angle_beta   90.00
_cell.angle_gamma   90.00
#
_symmetry.space_group_name_H-M   'P 1'
#
loop_
_entity.id
_entity.type
_entity.pdbx_description
1 polymer ?
#
loop_
_entity_poly.entity_id
_entity_poly.type
_entity_poly.pdbx_seq_one_letter_code
_entity_poly.pdbx_strand_id
1 'polypeptide(L)'
;MRVRRALILLTVLATASCKRSAPTDVSGPLRLGFFPNVTHAQALVGTAGKDFESALGGRLTTRQFNAGPAAMEALLAGDLDVSYVGPGPAVIAFLRSEGAVRVIAGAASGGAVLVVRDAKEARDLRGKRVASPQLGNTQDIALRTWLRRSGVEFGEGPEQVHVFPLANSDILHLFQRGDLAAAWVPEPWGARLVAEAGARILVDERDLWPHRQFPTTVLVASRAAIERRRGDLVALLRAHVALTDRWRGDQPAFARAANAEYGRITGHPLTDGVLLDAFSRLEPTLDPLRGQLVEGARASRELGFAPEGDLSTLVDTTLLDEARGPRAKRAE
;
A
#
# COMPACT_ATOMS: atom_id res chain seq x y z
N MET A 1 80.52 -1.95 17.22
CA MET A 1 79.26 -2.69 17.27
C MET A 1 78.16 -1.86 16.60
N ARG A 2 77.74 -2.23 15.38
CA ARG A 2 76.70 -1.53 14.63
C ARG A 2 75.43 -2.37 14.65
N VAL A 3 74.37 -1.88 15.34
CA VAL A 3 73.08 -2.50 15.40
C VAL A 3 72.25 -2.04 14.18
N ARG A 4 71.92 -2.95 13.26
CA ARG A 4 71.04 -2.74 12.12
C ARG A 4 69.58 -2.86 12.61
N ARG A 5 68.82 -1.78 12.56
CA ARG A 5 67.36 -1.78 12.74
C ARG A 5 66.71 -2.24 11.43
N ALA A 6 66.06 -3.40 11.43
CA ALA A 6 65.21 -3.86 10.34
C ALA A 6 63.83 -3.22 10.50
N LEU A 7 63.41 -2.46 9.46
CA LEU A 7 62.08 -1.88 9.36
C LEU A 7 61.14 -2.89 8.68
N ILE A 8 60.19 -3.45 9.43
CA ILE A 8 59.18 -4.35 8.89
C ILE A 8 58.03 -3.49 8.41
N LEU A 9 57.83 -3.43 7.07
CA LEU A 9 56.70 -2.77 6.42
C LEU A 9 55.49 -3.73 6.46
N LEU A 10 54.52 -3.43 7.29
CA LEU A 10 53.25 -4.18 7.35
C LEU A 10 52.30 -3.65 6.28
N THR A 11 52.16 -4.36 5.16
CA THR A 11 51.21 -4.04 4.08
C THR A 11 49.84 -4.56 4.49
N VAL A 12 48.93 -3.66 4.89
CA VAL A 12 47.52 -3.99 5.14
C VAL A 12 46.83 -4.06 3.77
N LEU A 13 46.54 -5.29 3.32
CA LEU A 13 45.60 -5.49 2.19
C LEU A 13 44.19 -5.22 2.68
N ALA A 14 43.62 -4.06 2.32
CA ALA A 14 42.20 -3.80 2.45
C ALA A 14 41.45 -4.60 1.39
N THR A 15 40.87 -5.74 1.77
CA THR A 15 39.92 -6.49 0.94
C THR A 15 38.61 -5.72 0.91
N ALA A 16 38.38 -4.96 -0.16
CA ALA A 16 37.06 -4.41 -0.47
C ALA A 16 36.11 -5.56 -0.74
N SER A 17 35.37 -5.98 0.28
CA SER A 17 34.26 -6.95 0.15
C SER A 17 33.13 -6.27 -0.61
N CYS A 18 33.16 -6.32 -1.94
CA CYS A 18 31.98 -6.06 -2.75
C CYS A 18 30.91 -7.07 -2.33
N LYS A 19 29.92 -6.64 -1.55
CA LYS A 19 28.67 -7.38 -1.38
C LYS A 19 28.04 -7.51 -2.77
N ARG A 20 28.36 -8.57 -3.50
CA ARG A 20 27.57 -9.03 -4.63
C ARG A 20 26.20 -9.37 -4.05
N SER A 21 25.17 -8.60 -4.40
CA SER A 21 23.79 -9.03 -4.24
C SER A 21 23.70 -10.43 -4.84
N ALA A 22 23.27 -11.40 -4.03
CA ALA A 22 23.06 -12.75 -4.52
C ALA A 22 22.16 -12.70 -5.75
N PRO A 23 22.44 -13.49 -6.81
CA PRO A 23 21.52 -13.59 -7.94
C PRO A 23 20.17 -14.03 -7.37
N THR A 24 19.11 -13.22 -7.57
CA THR A 24 17.76 -13.66 -7.25
C THR A 24 17.51 -14.92 -8.08
N ASP A 25 17.31 -16.04 -7.38
CA ASP A 25 17.05 -17.33 -8.02
C ASP A 25 15.75 -17.23 -8.81
N VAL A 26 15.86 -17.16 -10.14
CA VAL A 26 14.72 -17.12 -11.07
C VAL A 26 13.94 -18.43 -11.09
N SER A 27 14.51 -19.52 -10.56
CA SER A 27 13.88 -20.84 -10.47
C SER A 27 12.99 -20.99 -9.24
N GLY A 28 13.18 -20.18 -8.21
CA GLY A 28 12.39 -20.20 -6.99
C GLY A 28 10.97 -19.64 -7.14
N PRO A 29 10.10 -19.76 -6.10
CA PRO A 29 8.75 -19.23 -6.12
C PRO A 29 8.73 -17.71 -6.24
N LEU A 30 7.72 -17.15 -6.93
CA LEU A 30 7.45 -15.71 -6.92
C LEU A 30 6.99 -15.29 -5.53
N ARG A 31 7.55 -14.21 -5.00
CA ARG A 31 7.29 -13.74 -3.63
C ARG A 31 6.35 -12.54 -3.67
N LEU A 32 5.10 -12.76 -3.24
CA LEU A 32 4.01 -11.80 -3.26
C LEU A 32 3.74 -11.25 -1.85
N GLY A 33 3.80 -9.91 -1.70
CA GLY A 33 3.39 -9.21 -0.50
C GLY A 33 1.93 -8.71 -0.59
N PHE A 34 1.19 -8.74 0.52
CA PHE A 34 -0.13 -8.11 0.62
C PHE A 34 -0.52 -7.85 2.09
N PHE A 35 -1.64 -7.17 2.33
CA PHE A 35 -2.18 -6.93 3.67
C PHE A 35 -3.51 -7.65 3.85
N PRO A 36 -3.81 -8.18 5.04
CA PRO A 36 -5.13 -8.69 5.38
C PRO A 36 -6.10 -7.51 5.55
N ASN A 37 -6.52 -6.94 4.42
CA ASN A 37 -7.37 -5.76 4.35
C ASN A 37 -8.26 -5.84 3.11
N VAL A 38 -9.52 -5.41 3.19
CA VAL A 38 -10.46 -5.50 2.06
C VAL A 38 -10.09 -4.60 0.89
N THR A 39 -9.25 -3.57 1.11
CA THR A 39 -8.63 -2.81 0.01
C THR A 39 -7.64 -3.65 -0.83
N HIS A 40 -7.24 -4.83 -0.34
CA HIS A 40 -6.42 -5.83 -1.02
C HIS A 40 -7.26 -7.04 -1.46
N ALA A 41 -8.54 -6.85 -1.79
CA ALA A 41 -9.50 -7.93 -2.00
C ALA A 41 -9.06 -8.93 -3.08
N GLN A 42 -8.43 -8.47 -4.20
CA GLN A 42 -7.90 -9.40 -5.21
C GLN A 42 -6.80 -10.30 -4.63
N ALA A 43 -5.94 -9.77 -3.75
CA ALA A 43 -4.90 -10.57 -3.10
C ALA A 43 -5.52 -11.62 -2.16
N LEU A 44 -6.52 -11.24 -1.36
CA LEU A 44 -7.22 -12.15 -0.46
C LEU A 44 -7.89 -13.29 -1.24
N VAL A 45 -8.74 -12.95 -2.21
CA VAL A 45 -9.49 -13.94 -3.00
C VAL A 45 -8.54 -14.81 -3.84
N GLY A 46 -7.56 -14.20 -4.51
CA GLY A 46 -6.63 -14.91 -5.38
C GLY A 46 -5.66 -15.84 -4.64
N THR A 47 -5.35 -15.51 -3.38
CA THR A 47 -4.54 -16.40 -2.53
C THR A 47 -5.39 -17.56 -1.99
N ALA A 48 -6.60 -17.28 -1.49
CA ALA A 48 -7.51 -18.30 -0.97
C ALA A 48 -7.96 -19.27 -2.06
N GLY A 49 -8.30 -18.77 -3.25
CA GLY A 49 -8.74 -19.57 -4.40
C GLY A 49 -7.60 -20.24 -5.16
N LYS A 50 -6.33 -20.00 -4.77
CA LYS A 50 -5.11 -20.44 -5.48
C LYS A 50 -5.01 -19.96 -6.92
N ASP A 51 -5.69 -18.85 -7.27
CA ASP A 51 -5.68 -18.29 -8.63
C ASP A 51 -4.24 -17.91 -9.04
N PHE A 52 -3.49 -17.26 -8.14
CA PHE A 52 -2.08 -16.89 -8.39
C PHE A 52 -1.16 -18.12 -8.39
N GLU A 53 -1.35 -19.05 -7.43
CA GLU A 53 -0.56 -20.29 -7.35
C GLU A 53 -0.72 -21.12 -8.61
N SER A 54 -1.96 -21.26 -9.10
CA SER A 54 -2.27 -21.98 -10.34
C SER A 54 -1.65 -21.31 -11.57
N ALA A 55 -1.76 -19.97 -11.67
CA ALA A 55 -1.16 -19.22 -12.77
C ALA A 55 0.36 -19.34 -12.84
N LEU A 56 1.01 -19.58 -11.68
CA LEU A 56 2.46 -19.73 -11.53
C LEU A 56 2.93 -21.19 -11.48
N GLY A 57 2.04 -22.15 -11.76
CA GLY A 57 2.39 -23.58 -11.71
C GLY A 57 2.85 -24.05 -10.35
N GLY A 58 2.25 -23.57 -9.27
CA GLY A 58 2.60 -23.90 -7.89
C GLY A 58 3.78 -23.10 -7.30
N ARG A 59 4.40 -22.20 -8.08
CA ARG A 59 5.61 -21.46 -7.67
C ARG A 59 5.25 -20.09 -7.09
N LEU A 60 4.57 -20.06 -5.96
CA LEU A 60 4.19 -18.85 -5.23
C LEU A 60 4.52 -18.99 -3.75
N THR A 61 5.08 -17.94 -3.16
CA THR A 61 5.07 -17.72 -1.71
C THR A 61 4.44 -16.38 -1.40
N THR A 62 3.68 -16.31 -0.31
CA THR A 62 3.00 -15.08 0.11
C THR A 62 3.51 -14.63 1.46
N ARG A 63 3.59 -13.31 1.65
CA ARG A 63 3.93 -12.70 2.94
C ARG A 63 2.94 -11.58 3.26
N GLN A 64 2.44 -11.59 4.47
CA GLN A 64 1.50 -10.58 4.96
C GLN A 64 2.25 -9.46 5.69
N PHE A 65 1.74 -8.23 5.53
CA PHE A 65 2.25 -7.03 6.19
C PHE A 65 1.11 -6.26 6.84
N ASN A 66 1.41 -5.46 7.85
CA ASN A 66 0.44 -4.61 8.52
C ASN A 66 0.35 -3.21 7.89
N ALA A 67 1.40 -2.78 7.19
CA ALA A 67 1.45 -1.47 6.55
C ALA A 67 2.51 -1.39 5.43
N GLY A 68 2.36 -0.35 4.58
CA GLY A 68 3.13 -0.18 3.35
C GLY A 68 4.63 0.01 3.48
N PRO A 69 5.14 0.84 4.40
CA PRO A 69 6.58 1.02 4.55
C PRO A 69 7.34 -0.29 4.72
N ALA A 70 6.89 -1.18 5.62
CA ALA A 70 7.54 -2.48 5.84
C ALA A 70 7.50 -3.40 4.60
N ALA A 71 6.40 -3.35 3.82
CA ALA A 71 6.32 -4.11 2.56
C ALA A 71 7.30 -3.57 1.51
N MET A 72 7.47 -2.25 1.43
CA MET A 72 8.42 -1.63 0.50
C MET A 72 9.87 -1.87 0.90
N GLU A 73 10.19 -1.87 2.18
CA GLU A 73 11.51 -2.27 2.69
C GLU A 73 11.84 -3.72 2.29
N ALA A 74 10.89 -4.66 2.48
CA ALA A 74 11.07 -6.04 2.06
C ALA A 74 11.24 -6.19 0.54
N LEU A 75 10.51 -5.39 -0.26
CA LEU A 75 10.65 -5.37 -1.71
C LEU A 75 12.03 -4.84 -2.16
N LEU A 76 12.50 -3.75 -1.55
CA LEU A 76 13.81 -3.16 -1.83
C LEU A 76 14.98 -4.04 -1.34
N ALA A 77 14.80 -4.75 -0.23
CA ALA A 77 15.76 -5.73 0.27
C ALA A 77 15.86 -7.00 -0.59
N GLY A 78 14.89 -7.19 -1.51
CA GLY A 78 14.83 -8.39 -2.35
C GLY A 78 14.18 -9.60 -1.67
N ASP A 79 13.46 -9.39 -0.55
CA ASP A 79 12.64 -10.41 0.12
C ASP A 79 11.30 -10.64 -0.57
N LEU A 80 10.86 -9.68 -1.40
CA LEU A 80 9.69 -9.75 -2.25
C LEU A 80 10.06 -9.46 -3.70
N ASP A 81 9.24 -9.96 -4.62
CA ASP A 81 9.32 -9.65 -6.06
C ASP A 81 8.25 -8.62 -6.45
N VAL A 82 7.07 -8.75 -5.86
CA VAL A 82 5.89 -7.91 -6.11
C VAL A 82 5.05 -7.78 -4.84
N SER A 83 4.36 -6.66 -4.67
CA SER A 83 3.46 -6.44 -3.53
C SER A 83 2.25 -5.61 -3.93
N TYR A 84 1.09 -5.97 -3.38
CA TYR A 84 0.00 -5.05 -3.22
C TYR A 84 0.34 -4.07 -2.10
N VAL A 85 0.17 -2.76 -2.35
CA VAL A 85 0.55 -1.74 -1.37
C VAL A 85 -0.19 -0.43 -1.64
N GLY A 86 -0.29 0.43 -0.64
CA GLY A 86 -0.79 1.79 -0.80
C GLY A 86 0.13 2.68 -1.65
N PRO A 87 -0.43 3.67 -2.37
CA PRO A 87 0.34 4.55 -3.27
C PRO A 87 1.39 5.40 -2.55
N GLY A 88 1.14 5.88 -1.33
CA GLY A 88 2.10 6.68 -0.57
C GLY A 88 3.44 5.96 -0.37
N PRO A 89 3.48 4.78 0.27
CA PRO A 89 4.69 3.98 0.40
C PRO A 89 5.34 3.63 -0.94
N ALA A 90 4.54 3.33 -1.98
CA ALA A 90 5.06 3.01 -3.32
C ALA A 90 5.86 4.18 -3.92
N VAL A 91 5.29 5.38 -3.85
CA VAL A 91 5.93 6.61 -4.35
C VAL A 91 7.17 6.97 -3.55
N ILE A 92 7.10 6.90 -2.22
CA ILE A 92 8.25 7.16 -1.34
C ILE A 92 9.39 6.18 -1.64
N ALA A 93 9.07 4.89 -1.75
CA ALA A 93 10.05 3.87 -2.10
C ALA A 93 10.68 4.11 -3.48
N PHE A 94 9.87 4.47 -4.48
CA PHE A 94 10.36 4.82 -5.82
C PHE A 94 11.34 5.98 -5.78
N LEU A 95 10.99 7.08 -5.14
CA LEU A 95 11.83 8.28 -5.08
C LEU A 95 13.10 8.05 -4.27
N ARG A 96 13.02 7.38 -3.11
CA ARG A 96 14.18 7.11 -2.26
C ARG A 96 15.16 6.09 -2.85
N SER A 97 14.67 5.21 -3.70
CA SER A 97 15.49 4.15 -4.34
C SER A 97 15.90 4.49 -5.78
N GLU A 98 15.70 5.74 -6.22
CA GLU A 98 15.99 6.16 -7.59
C GLU A 98 15.37 5.24 -8.64
N GLY A 99 14.14 4.81 -8.35
CA GLY A 99 13.38 3.98 -9.27
C GLY A 99 13.71 2.48 -9.25
N ALA A 100 14.11 1.92 -8.11
CA ALA A 100 14.28 0.47 -7.98
C ALA A 100 12.95 -0.32 -7.96
N VAL A 101 11.82 0.37 -7.87
CA VAL A 101 10.47 -0.21 -7.93
C VAL A 101 9.63 0.45 -9.02
N ARG A 102 8.55 -0.22 -9.45
CA ARG A 102 7.57 0.30 -10.44
C ARG A 102 6.16 -0.08 -10.01
N VAL A 103 5.22 0.83 -10.20
CA VAL A 103 3.80 0.52 -10.17
C VAL A 103 3.44 -0.13 -11.49
N ILE A 104 3.01 -1.39 -11.45
CA ILE A 104 2.74 -2.22 -12.65
C ILE A 104 1.25 -2.40 -12.94
N ALA A 105 0.38 -2.13 -11.97
CA ALA A 105 -1.08 -2.15 -12.13
C ALA A 105 -1.77 -1.40 -10.98
N GLY A 106 -3.01 -0.94 -11.20
CA GLY A 106 -3.95 -0.62 -10.14
C GLY A 106 -4.55 -1.88 -9.51
N ALA A 107 -5.20 -1.75 -8.36
CA ALA A 107 -5.97 -2.83 -7.73
C ALA A 107 -7.31 -2.31 -7.18
N ALA A 108 -7.28 -1.34 -6.27
CA ALA A 108 -8.49 -0.75 -5.70
C ALA A 108 -8.42 0.77 -5.71
N SER A 109 -9.55 1.39 -6.02
CA SER A 109 -9.81 2.83 -5.89
C SER A 109 -10.83 3.07 -4.77
N GLY A 110 -10.70 4.17 -4.03
CA GLY A 110 -11.57 4.49 -2.90
C GLY A 110 -11.25 3.70 -1.63
N GLY A 111 -12.19 3.67 -0.69
CA GLY A 111 -12.07 2.87 0.52
C GLY A 111 -11.08 3.42 1.57
N ALA A 112 -11.04 4.75 1.73
CA ALA A 112 -10.41 5.40 2.87
C ALA A 112 -11.29 6.55 3.35
N VAL A 113 -11.38 6.74 4.67
CA VAL A 113 -12.24 7.73 5.30
C VAL A 113 -11.57 8.38 6.50
N LEU A 114 -11.91 9.65 6.76
CA LEU A 114 -11.72 10.28 8.06
C LEU A 114 -12.98 10.08 8.89
N VAL A 115 -12.86 9.28 9.93
CA VAL A 115 -13.93 9.14 10.92
C VAL A 115 -13.66 10.01 12.12
N VAL A 116 -14.73 10.50 12.72
CA VAL A 116 -14.68 11.40 13.88
C VAL A 116 -15.70 10.98 14.93
N ARG A 117 -15.49 11.42 16.18
CA ARG A 117 -16.48 11.31 17.24
C ARG A 117 -17.51 12.43 17.11
N ASP A 118 -17.11 13.65 17.32
CA ASP A 118 -18.01 14.80 17.41
C ASP A 118 -17.65 15.95 16.44
N ALA A 119 -16.41 16.00 15.94
CA ALA A 119 -15.91 17.07 15.07
C ALA A 119 -16.76 17.21 13.81
N LYS A 120 -17.09 18.45 13.42
CA LYS A 120 -17.87 18.77 12.19
C LYS A 120 -16.97 19.26 11.06
N GLU A 121 -15.78 19.76 11.40
CA GLU A 121 -14.81 20.30 10.46
C GLU A 121 -13.38 20.19 11.02
N ALA A 122 -12.38 20.51 10.20
CA ALA A 122 -10.97 20.34 10.56
C ALA A 122 -10.55 21.11 11.81
N ARG A 123 -11.07 22.35 11.99
CA ARG A 123 -10.71 23.20 13.14
C ARG A 123 -11.16 22.63 14.49
N ASP A 124 -12.20 21.79 14.51
CA ASP A 124 -12.68 21.14 15.73
C ASP A 124 -11.70 20.08 16.26
N LEU A 125 -10.71 19.71 15.45
CA LEU A 125 -9.66 18.75 15.81
C LEU A 125 -8.43 19.40 16.50
N ARG A 126 -8.39 20.75 16.61
CA ARG A 126 -7.29 21.45 17.31
C ARG A 126 -7.16 20.97 18.75
N GLY A 127 -5.94 20.74 19.18
CA GLY A 127 -5.60 20.17 20.49
C GLY A 127 -6.09 18.74 20.71
N LYS A 128 -6.61 18.05 19.67
CA LYS A 128 -7.13 16.69 19.78
C LYS A 128 -6.14 15.65 19.26
N ARG A 129 -6.32 14.43 19.76
CA ARG A 129 -5.58 13.25 19.31
C ARG A 129 -6.29 12.63 18.11
N VAL A 130 -5.59 12.56 16.99
CA VAL A 130 -6.07 11.99 15.73
C VAL A 130 -5.12 10.90 15.28
N ALA A 131 -5.64 9.75 14.88
CA ALA A 131 -4.80 8.64 14.47
C ALA A 131 -4.75 8.46 12.94
N SER A 132 -3.64 7.91 12.47
CA SER A 132 -3.47 7.34 11.13
C SER A 132 -2.71 6.01 11.24
N PRO A 133 -2.86 5.09 10.26
CA PRO A 133 -2.08 3.86 10.27
C PRO A 133 -0.60 4.09 10.17
N GLN A 134 0.37 3.85 10.52
CA GLN A 134 1.81 4.03 10.37
C GLN A 134 2.25 5.36 9.71
N LEU A 135 3.30 5.96 10.21
CA LEU A 135 3.92 7.20 9.71
C LEU A 135 4.33 7.05 8.23
N GLY A 136 3.94 8.02 7.42
CA GLY A 136 4.28 8.06 5.99
C GLY A 136 3.53 7.04 5.13
N ASN A 137 2.50 6.37 5.67
CA ASN A 137 1.61 5.58 4.82
C ASN A 137 0.59 6.49 4.08
N THR A 138 -0.21 5.89 3.20
CA THR A 138 -1.16 6.64 2.36
C THR A 138 -2.12 7.50 3.19
N GLN A 139 -2.71 6.95 4.24
CA GLN A 139 -3.69 7.65 5.09
C GLN A 139 -3.05 8.70 6.01
N ASP A 140 -1.81 8.52 6.42
CA ASP A 140 -1.07 9.53 7.18
C ASP A 140 -0.75 10.77 6.31
N ILE A 141 -0.34 10.52 5.05
CA ILE A 141 -0.13 11.58 4.06
C ILE A 141 -1.46 12.31 3.77
N ALA A 142 -2.54 11.57 3.57
CA ALA A 142 -3.87 12.13 3.30
C ALA A 142 -4.36 13.01 4.46
N LEU A 143 -4.29 12.53 5.71
CA LEU A 143 -4.65 13.27 6.91
C LEU A 143 -3.87 14.58 7.04
N ARG A 144 -2.53 14.51 6.98
CA ARG A 144 -1.66 15.69 7.14
C ARG A 144 -1.86 16.70 6.02
N THR A 145 -2.06 16.22 4.79
CA THR A 145 -2.37 17.08 3.62
C THR A 145 -3.72 17.76 3.78
N TRP A 146 -4.75 17.02 4.22
CA TRP A 146 -6.08 17.58 4.45
C TRP A 146 -6.10 18.63 5.57
N LEU A 147 -5.43 18.37 6.71
CA LEU A 147 -5.28 19.36 7.79
C LEU A 147 -4.61 20.64 7.29
N ARG A 148 -3.48 20.51 6.57
CA ARG A 148 -2.76 21.66 6.00
C ARG A 148 -3.62 22.47 5.03
N ARG A 149 -4.32 21.80 4.11
CA ARG A 149 -5.24 22.45 3.15
C ARG A 149 -6.44 23.12 3.84
N SER A 150 -6.81 22.63 5.01
CA SER A 150 -7.85 23.21 5.86
C SER A 150 -7.35 24.36 6.77
N GLY A 151 -6.09 24.74 6.69
CA GLY A 151 -5.49 25.77 7.55
C GLY A 151 -5.36 25.37 9.01
N VAL A 152 -5.23 24.05 9.26
CA VAL A 152 -5.09 23.49 10.62
C VAL A 152 -3.70 22.89 10.76
N GLU A 153 -2.95 23.39 11.74
CA GLU A 153 -1.62 22.88 12.03
C GLU A 153 -1.68 21.56 12.80
N PHE A 154 -0.66 20.73 12.61
CA PHE A 154 -0.45 19.49 13.37
C PHE A 154 0.98 19.44 13.94
N GLY A 155 1.12 18.87 15.12
CA GLY A 155 2.37 18.80 15.88
C GLY A 155 2.10 18.54 17.36
N GLU A 156 3.01 19.01 18.24
CA GLU A 156 2.93 18.79 19.68
C GLU A 156 2.40 20.02 20.46
N GLY A 157 2.10 21.13 19.78
CA GLY A 157 1.58 22.34 20.43
C GLY A 157 0.12 22.19 20.89
N PRO A 158 -0.33 22.97 21.90
CA PRO A 158 -1.66 22.79 22.53
C PRO A 158 -2.82 23.05 21.58
N GLU A 159 -2.64 23.90 20.55
CA GLU A 159 -3.64 24.21 19.53
C GLU A 159 -3.44 23.42 18.24
N GLN A 160 -2.41 22.57 18.18
CA GLN A 160 -2.13 21.74 17.01
C GLN A 160 -2.86 20.40 17.11
N VAL A 161 -3.15 19.79 15.97
CA VAL A 161 -3.67 18.43 15.93
C VAL A 161 -2.54 17.44 16.22
N HIS A 162 -2.71 16.61 17.22
CA HIS A 162 -1.72 15.60 17.59
C HIS A 162 -1.96 14.34 16.77
N VAL A 163 -1.14 14.10 15.74
CA VAL A 163 -1.28 12.96 14.83
C VAL A 163 -0.45 11.78 15.33
N PHE A 164 -1.15 10.68 15.69
CA PHE A 164 -0.54 9.44 16.19
C PHE A 164 -0.57 8.34 15.14
N PRO A 165 0.61 7.90 14.62
CA PRO A 165 0.69 6.71 13.77
C PRO A 165 0.55 5.45 14.62
N LEU A 166 -0.51 4.68 14.40
CA LEU A 166 -0.88 3.48 15.19
C LEU A 166 -1.29 2.33 14.26
N ALA A 167 -1.20 1.08 14.71
CA ALA A 167 -1.81 -0.01 13.97
C ALA A 167 -3.35 0.15 13.92
N ASN A 168 -3.99 -0.26 12.84
CA ASN A 168 -5.44 -0.10 12.69
C ASN A 168 -6.26 -0.76 13.82
N SER A 169 -5.82 -1.91 14.34
CA SER A 169 -6.42 -2.57 15.50
C SER A 169 -6.37 -1.70 16.76
N ASP A 170 -5.23 -1.03 16.97
CA ASP A 170 -5.04 -0.16 18.12
C ASP A 170 -5.87 1.13 17.98
N ILE A 171 -5.99 1.65 16.73
CA ILE A 171 -6.88 2.79 16.43
C ILE A 171 -8.32 2.45 16.84
N LEU A 172 -8.84 1.30 16.45
CA LEU A 172 -10.20 0.88 16.82
C LEU A 172 -10.35 0.80 18.35
N HIS A 173 -9.41 0.15 19.03
CA HIS A 173 -9.45 -0.01 20.48
C HIS A 173 -9.39 1.34 21.22
N LEU A 174 -8.45 2.21 20.86
CA LEU A 174 -8.33 3.54 21.47
C LEU A 174 -9.52 4.45 21.15
N PHE A 175 -10.10 4.31 19.97
CA PHE A 175 -11.30 5.05 19.60
C PHE A 175 -12.51 4.59 20.45
N GLN A 176 -12.69 3.29 20.66
CA GLN A 176 -13.73 2.75 21.55
C GLN A 176 -13.63 3.29 22.98
N ARG A 177 -12.41 3.43 23.49
CA ARG A 177 -12.14 3.99 24.83
C ARG A 177 -12.35 5.49 24.93
N GLY A 178 -12.50 6.22 23.83
CA GLY A 178 -12.60 7.68 23.82
C GLY A 178 -11.24 8.39 23.81
N ASP A 179 -10.14 7.69 23.65
CA ASP A 179 -8.79 8.23 23.64
C ASP A 179 -8.42 8.96 22.33
N LEU A 180 -9.22 8.78 21.27
CA LEU A 180 -9.05 9.43 19.97
C LEU A 180 -10.30 10.22 19.58
N ALA A 181 -10.11 11.43 19.06
CA ALA A 181 -11.20 12.26 18.53
C ALA A 181 -11.53 11.93 17.07
N ALA A 182 -10.54 11.47 16.31
CA ALA A 182 -10.69 11.14 14.90
C ALA A 182 -9.62 10.10 14.47
N ALA A 183 -9.87 9.47 13.30
CA ALA A 183 -8.89 8.62 12.65
C ALA A 183 -9.09 8.62 11.12
N TRP A 184 -7.99 8.71 10.36
CA TRP A 184 -8.01 8.48 8.92
C TRP A 184 -7.58 7.05 8.65
N VAL A 185 -8.48 6.23 8.15
CA VAL A 185 -8.25 4.78 8.05
C VAL A 185 -8.74 4.21 6.71
N PRO A 186 -8.12 3.12 6.23
CA PRO A 186 -8.65 2.38 5.08
C PRO A 186 -9.80 1.46 5.51
N GLU A 187 -10.61 1.01 4.54
CA GLU A 187 -11.59 -0.06 4.78
C GLU A 187 -10.89 -1.43 5.00
N PRO A 188 -11.42 -2.29 5.91
CA PRO A 188 -12.70 -2.21 6.57
C PRO A 188 -12.72 -1.40 7.87
N TRP A 189 -11.64 -0.73 8.22
CA TRP A 189 -11.50 -0.07 9.52
C TRP A 189 -12.42 1.15 9.67
N GLY A 190 -12.72 1.85 8.56
CA GLY A 190 -13.72 2.91 8.56
C GLY A 190 -15.10 2.38 8.95
N ALA A 191 -15.58 1.36 8.25
CA ALA A 191 -16.87 0.71 8.53
C ALA A 191 -16.91 0.11 9.95
N ARG A 192 -15.82 -0.50 10.43
CA ARG A 192 -15.72 -1.02 11.80
C ARG A 192 -15.79 0.07 12.86
N LEU A 193 -15.09 1.19 12.67
CA LEU A 193 -15.14 2.32 13.60
C LEU A 193 -16.56 2.91 13.69
N VAL A 194 -17.26 2.98 12.56
CA VAL A 194 -18.68 3.39 12.56
C VAL A 194 -19.55 2.39 13.32
N ALA A 195 -19.46 1.10 13.01
CA ALA A 195 -20.33 0.08 13.56
C ALA A 195 -19.99 -0.29 15.02
N GLU A 196 -18.70 -0.36 15.37
CA GLU A 196 -18.22 -0.93 16.64
C GLU A 196 -17.82 0.15 17.67
N ALA A 197 -17.59 1.41 17.22
CA ALA A 197 -17.15 2.50 18.10
C ALA A 197 -18.02 3.77 18.02
N GLY A 198 -19.14 3.71 17.25
CA GLY A 198 -20.07 4.84 17.10
C GLY A 198 -19.46 6.06 16.41
N ALA A 199 -18.42 5.86 15.60
CA ALA A 199 -17.80 6.94 14.84
C ALA A 199 -18.72 7.40 13.69
N ARG A 200 -18.50 8.64 13.23
CA ARG A 200 -19.15 9.20 12.06
C ARG A 200 -18.12 9.53 10.99
N ILE A 201 -18.42 9.25 9.74
CA ILE A 201 -17.57 9.69 8.63
C ILE A 201 -17.68 11.19 8.48
N LEU A 202 -16.56 11.90 8.59
CA LEU A 202 -16.46 13.33 8.30
C LEU A 202 -16.02 13.55 6.85
N VAL A 203 -15.08 12.75 6.35
CA VAL A 203 -14.58 12.84 4.98
C VAL A 203 -14.55 11.43 4.37
N ASP A 204 -15.24 11.24 3.27
CA ASP A 204 -14.94 10.16 2.33
C ASP A 204 -13.82 10.67 1.43
N GLU A 205 -12.66 10.00 1.43
CA GLU A 205 -11.48 10.49 0.69
C GLU A 205 -11.75 10.63 -0.80
N ARG A 206 -12.72 9.86 -1.35
CA ARG A 206 -13.15 9.99 -2.76
C ARG A 206 -13.59 11.40 -3.10
N ASP A 207 -14.21 12.13 -2.16
CA ASP A 207 -14.73 13.50 -2.38
C ASP A 207 -13.61 14.55 -2.54
N LEU A 208 -12.38 14.19 -2.21
CA LEU A 208 -11.22 15.08 -2.36
C LEU A 208 -10.52 14.92 -3.74
N TRP A 209 -10.96 13.96 -4.56
CA TRP A 209 -10.29 13.61 -5.80
C TRP A 209 -11.19 13.76 -7.04
N PRO A 210 -10.59 14.13 -8.20
CA PRO A 210 -11.32 14.17 -9.47
C PRO A 210 -12.01 12.83 -9.75
N HIS A 211 -13.24 12.91 -10.26
CA HIS A 211 -14.08 11.75 -10.59
C HIS A 211 -14.32 10.80 -9.40
N ARG A 212 -14.07 11.26 -8.17
CA ARG A 212 -14.13 10.44 -6.94
C ARG A 212 -13.19 9.23 -6.97
N GLN A 213 -12.11 9.28 -7.73
CA GLN A 213 -11.16 8.19 -7.90
C GLN A 213 -9.78 8.55 -7.35
N PHE A 214 -9.25 7.68 -6.51
CA PHE A 214 -7.86 7.70 -6.05
C PHE A 214 -7.40 6.28 -5.78
N PRO A 215 -6.12 5.94 -6.03
CA PRO A 215 -5.63 4.60 -5.76
C PRO A 215 -5.51 4.41 -4.24
N THR A 216 -6.14 3.37 -3.70
CA THR A 216 -5.90 2.93 -2.32
C THR A 216 -4.90 1.80 -2.30
N THR A 217 -4.93 0.97 -3.33
CA THR A 217 -4.01 -0.16 -3.51
C THR A 217 -3.56 -0.25 -4.96
N VAL A 218 -2.26 -0.41 -5.14
CA VAL A 218 -1.60 -0.68 -6.42
C VAL A 218 -0.73 -1.93 -6.31
N LEU A 219 -0.36 -2.52 -7.45
CA LEU A 219 0.70 -3.54 -7.51
C LEU A 219 2.02 -2.87 -7.82
N VAL A 220 3.03 -3.16 -7.00
CA VAL A 220 4.39 -2.68 -7.16
C VAL A 220 5.34 -3.85 -7.29
N ALA A 221 6.17 -3.84 -8.32
CA ALA A 221 7.23 -4.83 -8.51
C ALA A 221 8.60 -4.18 -8.41
N SER A 222 9.61 -4.95 -7.95
CA SER A 222 10.99 -4.52 -8.04
C SER A 222 11.46 -4.50 -9.50
N ARG A 223 12.32 -3.55 -9.87
CA ARG A 223 12.91 -3.50 -11.21
C ARG A 223 13.64 -4.81 -11.53
N ALA A 224 14.32 -5.38 -10.56
CA ALA A 224 14.98 -6.68 -10.71
C ALA A 224 13.99 -7.82 -11.06
N ALA A 225 12.80 -7.84 -10.45
CA ALA A 225 11.77 -8.82 -10.79
C ALA A 225 11.18 -8.55 -12.19
N ILE A 226 10.97 -7.30 -12.58
CA ILE A 226 10.50 -6.93 -13.92
C ILE A 226 11.49 -7.43 -14.99
N GLU A 227 12.78 -7.27 -14.77
CA GLU A 227 13.85 -7.67 -15.69
C GLU A 227 14.04 -9.20 -15.75
N ARG A 228 13.97 -9.90 -14.61
CA ARG A 228 14.37 -11.30 -14.50
C ARG A 228 13.21 -12.28 -14.44
N ARG A 229 12.03 -11.86 -14.00
CA ARG A 229 10.85 -12.70 -13.76
C ARG A 229 9.62 -12.22 -14.55
N ARG A 230 9.87 -11.63 -15.72
CA ARG A 230 8.80 -11.05 -16.57
C ARG A 230 7.64 -12.04 -16.79
N GLY A 231 7.95 -13.29 -17.15
CA GLY A 231 6.91 -14.31 -17.41
C GLY A 231 6.05 -14.61 -16.18
N ASP A 232 6.65 -14.71 -14.99
CA ASP A 232 5.94 -14.94 -13.74
C ASP A 232 5.06 -13.73 -13.38
N LEU A 233 5.56 -12.49 -13.56
CA LEU A 233 4.77 -11.28 -13.31
C LEU A 233 3.59 -11.14 -14.28
N VAL A 234 3.77 -11.49 -15.55
CA VAL A 234 2.67 -11.51 -16.54
C VAL A 234 1.64 -12.56 -16.17
N ALA A 235 2.05 -13.75 -15.73
CA ALA A 235 1.13 -14.80 -15.27
C ALA A 235 0.33 -14.34 -14.02
N LEU A 236 1.00 -13.73 -13.04
CA LEU A 236 0.34 -13.15 -11.87
C LEU A 236 -0.66 -12.06 -12.28
N LEU A 237 -0.28 -11.17 -13.21
CA LEU A 237 -1.16 -10.09 -13.69
C LEU A 237 -2.36 -10.62 -14.47
N ARG A 238 -2.26 -11.74 -15.21
CA ARG A 238 -3.44 -12.40 -15.83
C ARG A 238 -4.45 -12.86 -14.79
N ALA A 239 -3.98 -13.47 -13.70
CA ALA A 239 -4.85 -13.83 -12.58
C ALA A 239 -5.44 -12.59 -11.92
N HIS A 240 -4.66 -11.52 -11.72
CA HIS A 240 -5.13 -10.25 -11.18
C HIS A 240 -6.22 -9.61 -12.06
N VAL A 241 -6.07 -9.61 -13.37
CA VAL A 241 -7.10 -9.14 -14.32
C VAL A 241 -8.38 -9.95 -14.16
N ALA A 242 -8.30 -11.29 -14.17
CA ALA A 242 -9.45 -12.16 -14.00
C ALA A 242 -10.16 -11.94 -12.66
N LEU A 243 -9.42 -11.75 -11.57
CA LEU A 243 -9.97 -11.43 -10.24
C LEU A 243 -10.65 -10.06 -10.23
N THR A 244 -10.08 -9.06 -10.90
CA THR A 244 -10.67 -7.73 -11.05
C THR A 244 -11.99 -7.79 -11.82
N ASP A 245 -12.05 -8.58 -12.89
CA ASP A 245 -13.27 -8.77 -13.68
C ASP A 245 -14.33 -9.58 -12.89
N ARG A 246 -13.94 -10.57 -12.09
CA ARG A 246 -14.85 -11.27 -11.16
C ARG A 246 -15.44 -10.30 -10.14
N TRP A 247 -14.64 -9.41 -9.58
CA TRP A 247 -15.12 -8.40 -8.64
C TRP A 247 -16.14 -7.46 -9.31
N ARG A 248 -15.87 -6.99 -10.53
CA ARG A 248 -16.79 -6.15 -11.31
C ARG A 248 -18.10 -6.86 -11.64
N GLY A 249 -18.01 -8.15 -11.94
CA GLY A 249 -19.18 -8.97 -12.35
C GLY A 249 -20.11 -9.31 -11.20
N ASP A 250 -19.58 -9.60 -10.00
CA ASP A 250 -20.37 -9.94 -8.81
C ASP A 250 -19.66 -9.46 -7.55
N GLN A 251 -19.83 -8.17 -7.24
CA GLN A 251 -19.23 -7.55 -6.06
C GLN A 251 -19.67 -8.23 -4.75
N PRO A 252 -20.96 -8.58 -4.51
CA PRO A 252 -21.35 -9.24 -3.27
C PRO A 252 -20.71 -10.61 -3.06
N ALA A 253 -20.63 -11.44 -4.11
CA ALA A 253 -19.96 -12.74 -4.00
C ALA A 253 -18.44 -12.57 -3.79
N PHE A 254 -17.81 -11.61 -4.49
CA PHE A 254 -16.39 -11.32 -4.32
C PHE A 254 -16.06 -10.80 -2.91
N ALA A 255 -16.91 -9.92 -2.36
CA ALA A 255 -16.79 -9.40 -0.99
C ALA A 255 -16.86 -10.53 0.04
N ARG A 256 -17.83 -11.46 -0.10
CA ARG A 256 -17.94 -12.63 0.79
C ARG A 256 -16.69 -13.52 0.72
N ALA A 257 -16.16 -13.76 -0.48
CA ALA A 257 -14.93 -14.53 -0.64
C ALA A 257 -13.73 -13.85 0.01
N ALA A 258 -13.59 -12.53 -0.16
CA ALA A 258 -12.56 -11.74 0.49
C ALA A 258 -12.70 -11.77 2.02
N ASN A 259 -13.93 -11.69 2.55
CA ASN A 259 -14.19 -11.73 3.98
C ASN A 259 -13.90 -13.12 4.60
N ALA A 260 -14.16 -14.20 3.87
CA ALA A 260 -13.81 -15.53 4.32
C ALA A 260 -12.29 -15.67 4.54
N GLU A 261 -11.48 -15.18 3.60
CA GLU A 261 -10.02 -15.21 3.75
C GLU A 261 -9.53 -14.19 4.79
N TYR A 262 -10.12 -13.00 4.84
CA TYR A 262 -9.85 -12.02 5.90
C TYR A 262 -10.06 -12.64 7.28
N GLY A 263 -11.22 -13.31 7.49
CA GLY A 263 -11.54 -13.99 8.74
C GLY A 263 -10.60 -15.16 9.05
N ARG A 264 -10.18 -15.93 8.04
CA ARG A 264 -9.20 -17.01 8.21
C ARG A 264 -7.85 -16.48 8.69
N ILE A 265 -7.41 -15.33 8.16
CA ILE A 265 -6.11 -14.72 8.49
C ILE A 265 -6.16 -14.02 9.86
N THR A 266 -7.23 -13.26 10.13
CA THR A 266 -7.32 -12.40 11.32
C THR A 266 -7.99 -13.08 12.52
N GLY A 267 -8.63 -14.24 12.31
CA GLY A 267 -9.46 -14.91 13.31
C GLY A 267 -10.87 -14.31 13.47
N HIS A 268 -11.16 -13.18 12.82
CA HIS A 268 -12.40 -12.42 13.02
C HIS A 268 -12.98 -11.94 11.68
N PRO A 269 -13.92 -12.70 11.07
CA PRO A 269 -14.61 -12.24 9.87
C PRO A 269 -15.46 -11.00 10.18
N LEU A 270 -15.63 -10.14 9.18
CA LEU A 270 -16.51 -8.98 9.27
C LEU A 270 -17.97 -9.43 9.28
N THR A 271 -18.83 -8.72 10.00
CA THR A 271 -20.28 -8.87 9.87
C THR A 271 -20.73 -8.39 8.49
N ASP A 272 -21.88 -8.88 8.01
CA ASP A 272 -22.41 -8.51 6.69
C ASP A 272 -22.60 -7.00 6.53
N GLY A 273 -23.07 -6.32 7.58
CA GLY A 273 -23.25 -4.87 7.57
C GLY A 273 -21.93 -4.12 7.38
N VAL A 274 -20.89 -4.49 8.13
CA VAL A 274 -19.54 -3.89 8.00
C VAL A 274 -18.94 -4.20 6.63
N LEU A 275 -19.11 -5.43 6.15
CA LEU A 275 -18.60 -5.86 4.86
C LEU A 275 -19.22 -5.06 3.71
N LEU A 276 -20.56 -4.97 3.67
CA LEU A 276 -21.28 -4.25 2.63
C LEU A 276 -20.96 -2.75 2.67
N ASP A 277 -20.90 -2.16 3.86
CA ASP A 277 -20.54 -0.75 4.03
C ASP A 277 -19.11 -0.47 3.54
N ALA A 278 -18.13 -1.29 3.91
CA ALA A 278 -16.75 -1.17 3.44
C ALA A 278 -16.64 -1.28 1.91
N PHE A 279 -17.29 -2.29 1.31
CA PHE A 279 -17.23 -2.50 -0.15
C PHE A 279 -18.02 -1.44 -0.94
N SER A 280 -18.98 -0.75 -0.35
CA SER A 280 -19.70 0.37 -0.99
C SER A 280 -18.78 1.56 -1.34
N ARG A 281 -17.64 1.64 -0.68
CA ARG A 281 -16.63 2.69 -0.90
C ARG A 281 -15.46 2.25 -1.77
N LEU A 282 -15.44 1.00 -2.21
CA LEU A 282 -14.34 0.40 -3.00
C LEU A 282 -14.76 0.14 -4.44
N GLU A 283 -13.86 0.42 -5.36
CA GLU A 283 -13.99 0.09 -6.79
C GLU A 283 -12.76 -0.68 -7.26
N PRO A 284 -12.94 -1.83 -7.95
CA PRO A 284 -11.81 -2.54 -8.56
C PRO A 284 -11.29 -1.78 -9.78
N THR A 285 -9.99 -1.61 -9.86
CA THR A 285 -9.36 -0.94 -11.01
C THR A 285 -8.08 -1.63 -11.44
N LEU A 286 -7.82 -1.65 -12.75
CA LEU A 286 -6.52 -2.02 -13.30
C LEU A 286 -5.66 -0.78 -13.59
N ASP A 287 -6.32 0.39 -13.68
CA ASP A 287 -5.63 1.67 -13.87
C ASP A 287 -4.93 2.07 -12.56
N PRO A 288 -3.61 2.29 -12.58
CA PRO A 288 -2.88 2.78 -11.42
C PRO A 288 -3.21 4.23 -11.05
N LEU A 289 -4.00 4.94 -11.84
CA LEU A 289 -4.41 6.33 -11.65
C LEU A 289 -3.17 7.25 -11.53
N ARG A 290 -2.37 7.29 -12.60
CA ARG A 290 -1.06 7.98 -12.63
C ARG A 290 -1.13 9.43 -12.14
N GLY A 291 -2.17 10.18 -12.51
CA GLY A 291 -2.32 11.59 -12.08
C GLY A 291 -2.38 11.72 -10.56
N GLN A 292 -3.14 10.84 -9.91
CA GLN A 292 -3.29 10.81 -8.46
C GLN A 292 -2.02 10.33 -7.76
N LEU A 293 -1.27 9.40 -8.37
CA LEU A 293 0.05 9.00 -7.86
C LEU A 293 1.04 10.18 -7.87
N VAL A 294 1.04 11.00 -8.92
CA VAL A 294 1.89 12.19 -9.03
C VAL A 294 1.49 13.23 -7.97
N GLU A 295 0.20 13.45 -7.76
CA GLU A 295 -0.27 14.36 -6.70
C GLU A 295 0.08 13.82 -5.29
N GLY A 296 -0.03 12.51 -5.06
CA GLY A 296 0.45 11.87 -3.83
C GLY A 296 1.95 12.00 -3.61
N ALA A 297 2.75 11.97 -4.69
CA ALA A 297 4.19 12.23 -4.63
C ALA A 297 4.48 13.67 -4.21
N ARG A 298 3.76 14.64 -4.77
CA ARG A 298 3.87 16.03 -4.39
C ARG A 298 3.53 16.24 -2.92
N ALA A 299 2.42 15.69 -2.45
CA ALA A 299 2.02 15.76 -1.04
C ALA A 299 3.07 15.12 -0.11
N SER A 300 3.64 13.98 -0.52
CA SER A 300 4.71 13.31 0.25
C SER A 300 5.98 14.17 0.37
N ARG A 301 6.35 14.90 -0.69
CA ARG A 301 7.48 15.84 -0.70
C ARG A 301 7.22 17.04 0.19
N GLU A 302 6.07 17.68 0.02
CA GLU A 302 5.65 18.82 0.86
C GLU A 302 5.65 18.50 2.35
N LEU A 303 5.35 17.25 2.72
CA LEU A 303 5.39 16.75 4.09
C LEU A 303 6.79 16.26 4.54
N GLY A 304 7.78 16.25 3.66
CA GLY A 304 9.15 15.82 3.97
C GLY A 304 9.33 14.29 4.00
N PHE A 305 8.37 13.52 3.51
CA PHE A 305 8.47 12.05 3.47
C PHE A 305 9.28 11.54 2.28
N ALA A 306 9.34 12.29 1.19
CA ALA A 306 10.04 11.90 -0.03
C ALA A 306 10.97 13.02 -0.54
N PRO A 307 12.10 12.68 -1.18
CA PRO A 307 12.95 13.66 -1.87
C PRO A 307 12.30 14.11 -3.18
N GLU A 308 12.86 15.17 -3.77
CA GLU A 308 12.59 15.52 -5.17
C GLU A 308 13.08 14.41 -6.11
N GLY A 309 12.44 14.27 -7.27
CA GLY A 309 12.84 13.28 -8.26
C GLY A 309 11.90 13.21 -9.46
N ASP A 310 12.39 12.59 -10.52
CA ASP A 310 11.61 12.35 -11.73
C ASP A 310 10.65 11.18 -11.53
N LEU A 311 9.38 11.40 -11.85
CA LEU A 311 8.30 10.41 -11.76
C LEU A 311 7.92 9.79 -13.11
N SER A 312 8.66 10.11 -14.17
CA SER A 312 8.33 9.68 -15.54
C SER A 312 8.20 8.16 -15.67
N THR A 313 9.03 7.41 -14.93
CA THR A 313 9.09 5.95 -14.94
C THR A 313 8.44 5.29 -13.71
N LEU A 314 7.74 6.03 -12.87
CA LEU A 314 7.04 5.48 -11.68
C LEU A 314 6.04 4.38 -12.07
N VAL A 315 5.30 4.60 -13.15
CA VAL A 315 4.27 3.68 -13.65
C VAL A 315 4.75 3.02 -14.92
N ASP A 316 4.76 1.68 -14.92
CA ASP A 316 5.07 0.84 -16.07
C ASP A 316 3.99 -0.24 -16.22
N THR A 317 3.02 0.00 -17.10
CA THR A 317 1.91 -0.94 -17.38
C THR A 317 2.20 -1.91 -18.50
N THR A 318 3.40 -1.97 -19.05
CA THR A 318 3.75 -2.85 -20.17
C THR A 318 3.48 -4.33 -19.89
N LEU A 319 3.70 -4.78 -18.64
CA LEU A 319 3.38 -6.14 -18.19
C LEU A 319 1.86 -6.38 -18.11
N LEU A 320 1.11 -5.39 -17.66
CA LEU A 320 -0.35 -5.45 -17.60
C LEU A 320 -0.96 -5.51 -19.00
N ASP A 321 -0.44 -4.71 -19.93
CA ASP A 321 -0.90 -4.72 -21.33
C ASP A 321 -0.63 -6.07 -21.98
N GLU A 322 0.52 -6.70 -21.73
CA GLU A 322 0.83 -8.06 -22.16
C GLU A 322 -0.10 -9.10 -21.51
N ALA A 323 -0.39 -8.96 -20.23
CA ALA A 323 -1.28 -9.85 -19.49
C ALA A 323 -2.72 -9.81 -20.02
N ARG A 324 -3.21 -8.64 -20.46
CA ARG A 324 -4.54 -8.45 -21.06
C ARG A 324 -4.65 -8.99 -22.47
N GLY A 325 -3.52 -9.25 -23.14
CA GLY A 325 -3.48 -9.66 -24.53
C GLY A 325 -3.83 -8.53 -25.53
N PRO A 326 -3.81 -8.82 -26.84
CA PRO A 326 -4.18 -7.84 -27.84
C PRO A 326 -5.61 -7.34 -27.56
N ARG A 327 -5.79 -6.03 -27.46
CA ARG A 327 -7.14 -5.43 -27.42
C ARG A 327 -7.89 -5.91 -28.65
N ALA A 328 -8.94 -6.70 -28.46
CA ALA A 328 -9.93 -6.87 -29.51
C ALA A 328 -10.31 -5.45 -29.92
N LYS A 329 -10.04 -5.09 -31.21
CA LYS A 329 -10.48 -3.82 -31.79
C LYS A 329 -11.97 -3.74 -31.51
N ARG A 330 -12.39 -2.84 -30.59
CA ARG A 330 -13.80 -2.49 -30.49
C ARG A 330 -14.15 -1.95 -31.87
N ALA A 331 -15.06 -2.66 -32.55
CA ALA A 331 -15.74 -2.11 -33.69
C ALA A 331 -16.39 -0.81 -33.25
N GLU A 332 -16.01 0.27 -33.89
CA GLU A 332 -16.65 1.58 -33.79
C GLU A 332 -18.13 1.49 -34.20
#